data_2e56666da1d9be74c2061fecb5d6ab85
#
_entry.id   2e56666da1d9be74c2061fecb5d6ab85
#
_cell.length_a   1.000
_cell.length_b   1.000
_cell.length_c   1.000
_cell.angle_alpha   90.00
_cell.angle_beta   90.00
_cell.angle_gamma   90.00
#
_symmetry.space_group_name_H-M   'P 1'
#
loop_
_entity.id
_entity.type
_entity.pdbx_description
1 polymer ?
#
loop_
_entity_poly.entity_id
_entity_poly.type
_entity_poly.pdbx_seq_one_letter_code
_entity_poly.pdbx_strand_id
1 'polypeptide(L)'
;VLNRFSRRTFARLFGAAALAPNALAHLTPLASAETPSPSPVALSFPQGFLWGSATASYQVEGAVNEDGRGPSIWDTFSHTPGKTNNGDTGDVADDHYHRYKEDVQLMKNLGLKTYRFSVAWPRVFPQGTGTPNPKGLDFYNRLVDELLANDIQPFCTLFHWDLPQALEDKGGWQSRNTSEAFANYAAHVAEHLSDRVKHFMTMNEMSSFVDIGYRDGRHAPGLKLPPAGVNQVRHHAVLAHGLAVQAIRAHAKPNTKVGLAENANATVPVIETPEHIAAAVKAYREVNAGYLTVVMEGKYTDAYLAHHGADAPKFTAADMKAIGSPLDFVGLNLYTPLYVRADESPAGFAVVRPPASYPHMMSPWLHVGPEALYWSPKLAAQIWNLKEIYITENGASSTDVLTPDGHVYDTDRVMYLRNYLTQLHRGVTEGVPIRGYFCWSLMDNYEWADGYQYRFGIHYVDFKTQKRTPKLSAHFYKEVIARNALA
;
A
#
# COMPACT_ATOMS: atom_id res chain seq x y z
N VAL A 1 36.04 -10.51 -28.05
CA VAL A 1 37.33 -9.78 -28.28
C VAL A 1 37.11 -8.36 -27.78
N LEU A 2 37.53 -8.09 -26.54
CA LEU A 2 37.43 -6.78 -25.88
C LEU A 2 38.70 -5.99 -26.24
N ASN A 3 38.58 -4.96 -27.06
CA ASN A 3 39.64 -3.99 -27.32
C ASN A 3 39.83 -3.11 -26.06
N ARG A 4 40.95 -3.32 -25.36
CA ARG A 4 41.41 -2.45 -24.27
C ARG A 4 42.01 -1.17 -24.87
N PHE A 5 41.36 -0.03 -24.70
CA PHE A 5 41.98 1.27 -24.96
C PHE A 5 43.11 1.51 -23.95
N SER A 6 44.34 1.74 -24.48
CA SER A 6 45.50 1.98 -23.65
C SER A 6 45.55 3.44 -23.15
N ARG A 7 46.13 3.65 -21.96
CA ARG A 7 46.32 4.99 -21.36
C ARG A 7 47.07 5.99 -22.24
N ARG A 8 47.79 5.52 -23.27
CA ARG A 8 48.52 6.38 -24.24
C ARG A 8 47.58 6.97 -25.30
N THR A 9 46.45 6.38 -25.58
CA THR A 9 45.48 6.89 -26.56
C THR A 9 44.66 8.03 -25.97
N PHE A 10 44.41 8.01 -24.67
CA PHE A 10 43.69 9.07 -23.95
C PHE A 10 44.51 10.38 -23.88
N ALA A 11 45.84 10.28 -23.70
CA ALA A 11 46.74 11.45 -23.62
C ALA A 11 46.95 12.19 -24.94
N ARG A 12 46.66 11.56 -26.11
CA ARG A 12 46.80 12.20 -27.44
C ARG A 12 45.59 13.00 -27.89
N LEU A 13 44.45 12.84 -27.26
CA LEU A 13 43.21 13.58 -27.59
C LEU A 13 43.05 14.91 -26.86
N PHE A 14 43.90 15.18 -25.85
CA PHE A 14 43.85 16.42 -25.05
C PHE A 14 45.14 17.25 -25.14
N GLY A 15 46.07 16.92 -26.01
CA GLY A 15 47.40 17.52 -26.08
C GLY A 15 47.64 18.52 -27.23
N ALA A 16 46.61 19.03 -27.91
CA ALA A 16 46.81 19.94 -29.05
C ALA A 16 46.06 21.26 -28.93
N ALA A 17 46.27 21.97 -27.81
CA ALA A 17 45.83 23.35 -27.64
C ALA A 17 46.77 24.13 -26.71
N ALA A 18 48.04 24.24 -27.11
CA ALA A 18 48.95 25.23 -26.52
C ALA A 18 50.00 25.57 -27.59
N LEU A 19 49.87 26.76 -28.17
CA LEU A 19 50.90 27.67 -28.62
C LEU A 19 50.36 28.56 -29.77
N ALA A 20 49.86 29.72 -29.47
CA ALA A 20 50.01 30.93 -30.26
C ALA A 20 49.88 32.14 -29.31
N PRO A 21 50.89 33.03 -29.24
CA PRO A 21 50.84 34.23 -28.41
C PRO A 21 50.25 35.39 -29.21
N ASN A 22 49.51 36.29 -28.47
CA ASN A 22 49.20 37.66 -28.82
C ASN A 22 48.17 37.94 -29.91
N ALA A 23 46.91 38.06 -29.50
CA ALA A 23 46.00 39.08 -29.98
C ALA A 23 45.06 39.47 -28.83
N LEU A 24 45.53 40.44 -27.99
CA LEU A 24 44.64 41.20 -27.12
C LEU A 24 43.89 42.16 -28.03
N ALA A 25 42.68 41.85 -28.38
CA ALA A 25 41.71 42.76 -28.95
C ALA A 25 40.43 42.71 -28.12
N HIS A 26 40.13 43.82 -27.48
CA HIS A 26 38.91 44.27 -26.86
C HIS A 26 37.68 43.32 -26.95
N LEU A 27 37.56 42.41 -25.99
CA LEU A 27 36.27 41.79 -25.67
C LEU A 27 35.58 42.72 -24.69
N THR A 28 34.65 43.52 -25.15
CA THR A 28 33.60 44.10 -24.32
C THR A 28 32.91 42.96 -23.58
N PRO A 29 32.71 43.04 -22.28
CA PRO A 29 31.91 42.03 -21.58
C PRO A 29 30.51 42.08 -22.19
N LEU A 30 30.10 41.06 -22.89
CA LEU A 30 28.71 40.77 -23.12
C LEU A 30 28.10 40.68 -21.69
N ALA A 31 27.37 41.74 -21.31
CA ALA A 31 26.49 41.65 -20.16
C ALA A 31 25.61 40.42 -20.38
N SER A 32 25.88 39.36 -19.65
CA SER A 32 24.99 38.23 -19.53
C SER A 32 23.70 38.80 -18.96
N ALA A 33 22.75 39.11 -19.82
CA ALA A 33 21.38 39.19 -19.38
C ALA A 33 21.07 37.77 -18.84
N GLU A 34 21.20 37.61 -17.54
CA GLU A 34 20.58 36.50 -16.85
C GLU A 34 19.07 36.65 -17.11
N THR A 35 18.59 36.00 -18.17
CA THR A 35 17.18 35.64 -18.23
C THR A 35 16.95 34.78 -17.02
N PRO A 36 16.14 35.20 -16.04
CA PRO A 36 15.83 34.34 -14.91
C PRO A 36 15.27 33.07 -15.50
N SER A 37 15.97 31.94 -15.32
CA SER A 37 15.40 30.63 -15.59
C SER A 37 14.06 30.61 -14.89
N PRO A 38 12.94 30.33 -15.58
CA PRO A 38 11.66 30.24 -14.91
C PRO A 38 11.83 29.28 -13.75
N SER A 39 11.59 29.76 -12.54
CA SER A 39 11.59 28.89 -11.36
C SER A 39 10.71 27.69 -11.69
N PRO A 40 11.17 26.46 -11.46
CA PRO A 40 10.36 25.30 -11.76
C PRO A 40 8.98 25.49 -11.11
N VAL A 41 7.93 25.39 -11.91
CA VAL A 41 6.55 25.53 -11.41
C VAL A 41 6.34 24.41 -10.41
N ALA A 42 6.26 24.76 -9.14
CA ALA A 42 6.01 23.77 -8.10
C ALA A 42 4.66 23.09 -8.35
N LEU A 43 4.64 21.75 -8.38
CA LEU A 43 3.43 20.96 -8.58
C LEU A 43 2.67 20.90 -7.25
N SER A 44 1.83 21.92 -7.00
CA SER A 44 1.11 22.09 -5.74
C SER A 44 -0.14 21.22 -5.66
N PHE A 45 -0.35 20.62 -4.51
CA PHE A 45 -1.57 19.86 -4.20
C PHE A 45 -2.66 20.78 -3.60
N PRO A 46 -3.94 20.39 -3.66
CA PRO A 46 -5.02 21.17 -3.06
C PRO A 46 -4.80 21.41 -1.56
N GLN A 47 -5.30 22.54 -1.07
CA GLN A 47 -5.34 22.77 0.37
C GLN A 47 -6.15 21.67 1.07
N GLY A 48 -5.63 21.17 2.18
CA GLY A 48 -6.25 20.07 2.94
C GLY A 48 -5.97 18.68 2.38
N PHE A 49 -5.08 18.54 1.37
CA PHE A 49 -4.61 17.22 0.94
C PHE A 49 -3.89 16.52 2.10
N LEU A 50 -4.28 15.28 2.39
CA LEU A 50 -3.78 14.54 3.53
C LEU A 50 -2.50 13.77 3.17
N TRP A 51 -1.38 14.21 3.71
CA TRP A 51 -0.10 13.52 3.64
C TRP A 51 0.07 12.59 4.84
N GLY A 52 0.22 11.31 4.59
CA GLY A 52 0.30 10.29 5.62
C GLY A 52 1.38 9.25 5.37
N SER A 53 1.48 8.33 6.31
CA SER A 53 2.21 7.08 6.17
C SER A 53 1.40 5.93 6.75
N ALA A 54 1.76 4.70 6.40
CA ALA A 54 1.05 3.51 6.84
C ALA A 54 1.99 2.47 7.45
N THR A 55 1.42 1.63 8.32
CA THR A 55 2.01 0.38 8.81
C THR A 55 0.91 -0.66 9.03
N ALA A 56 1.28 -1.91 9.34
CA ALA A 56 0.36 -2.96 9.74
C ALA A 56 0.79 -3.61 11.06
N SER A 57 -0.17 -4.03 11.86
CA SER A 57 0.02 -4.53 13.22
C SER A 57 1.09 -5.61 13.33
N TYR A 58 0.95 -6.72 12.59
CA TYR A 58 1.90 -7.82 12.67
C TYR A 58 3.32 -7.42 12.19
N GLN A 59 3.40 -6.47 11.27
CA GLN A 59 4.67 -6.04 10.67
C GLN A 59 5.50 -5.14 11.59
N VAL A 60 4.87 -4.42 12.54
CA VAL A 60 5.57 -3.43 13.38
C VAL A 60 5.43 -3.63 14.88
N GLU A 61 4.32 -4.21 15.36
CA GLU A 61 3.99 -4.18 16.80
C GLU A 61 4.93 -5.02 17.66
N GLY A 62 5.21 -6.26 17.27
CA GLY A 62 5.82 -7.23 18.17
C GLY A 62 4.92 -7.58 19.35
N ALA A 63 5.52 -7.83 20.53
CA ALA A 63 4.80 -8.13 21.78
C ALA A 63 3.73 -9.24 21.62
N VAL A 64 4.07 -10.28 20.86
CA VAL A 64 3.13 -11.32 20.42
C VAL A 64 2.54 -12.14 21.54
N ASN A 65 3.21 -12.22 22.71
CA ASN A 65 2.80 -12.98 23.88
C ASN A 65 2.37 -12.08 25.06
N GLU A 66 2.16 -10.77 24.80
CA GLU A 66 1.86 -9.83 25.88
C GLU A 66 0.39 -9.46 25.96
N ASP A 67 -0.03 -9.05 27.14
CA ASP A 67 -1.36 -8.51 27.48
C ASP A 67 -2.53 -9.39 27.00
N GLY A 68 -2.33 -10.71 26.94
CA GLY A 68 -3.38 -11.67 26.59
C GLY A 68 -3.71 -11.75 25.11
N ARG A 69 -2.82 -11.25 24.23
CA ARG A 69 -2.95 -11.48 22.77
C ARG A 69 -2.98 -12.97 22.46
N GLY A 70 -3.92 -13.40 21.62
CA GLY A 70 -3.91 -14.73 21.04
C GLY A 70 -2.98 -14.84 19.81
N PRO A 71 -2.59 -16.05 19.38
CA PRO A 71 -1.82 -16.22 18.17
C PRO A 71 -2.67 -15.92 16.92
N SER A 72 -2.02 -15.33 15.91
CA SER A 72 -2.53 -15.21 14.56
C SER A 72 -2.01 -16.32 13.64
N ILE A 73 -2.58 -16.44 12.46
CA ILE A 73 -2.05 -17.33 11.41
C ILE A 73 -0.61 -17.00 11.03
N TRP A 74 -0.18 -15.73 11.18
CA TRP A 74 1.19 -15.32 10.90
C TRP A 74 2.16 -15.75 11.99
N ASP A 75 1.74 -15.81 13.26
CA ASP A 75 2.58 -16.39 14.32
C ASP A 75 2.86 -17.87 14.00
N THR A 76 1.84 -18.65 13.68
CA THR A 76 1.99 -20.07 13.32
C THR A 76 2.83 -20.25 12.05
N PHE A 77 2.57 -19.45 11.03
CA PHE A 77 3.25 -19.55 9.74
C PHE A 77 4.74 -19.19 9.84
N SER A 78 5.08 -18.11 10.50
CA SER A 78 6.47 -17.63 10.60
C SER A 78 7.34 -18.56 11.46
N HIS A 79 6.75 -19.27 12.43
CA HIS A 79 7.44 -20.29 13.23
C HIS A 79 7.52 -21.65 12.54
N THR A 80 6.85 -21.83 11.39
CA THR A 80 6.94 -23.08 10.62
C THR A 80 8.23 -23.07 9.80
N PRO A 81 9.13 -24.07 9.95
CA PRO A 81 10.41 -24.09 9.24
C PRO A 81 10.26 -23.95 7.72
N GLY A 82 11.04 -23.06 7.12
CA GLY A 82 11.09 -22.82 5.66
C GLY A 82 9.92 -22.02 5.09
N LYS A 83 9.07 -21.44 5.92
CA LYS A 83 7.96 -20.60 5.48
C LYS A 83 8.31 -19.12 5.30
N THR A 84 9.30 -18.66 6.03
CA THR A 84 9.81 -17.30 5.94
C THR A 84 11.29 -17.28 5.60
N ASN A 85 11.75 -16.20 4.98
CA ASN A 85 13.15 -16.00 4.68
C ASN A 85 13.96 -15.98 6.00
N ASN A 86 15.08 -16.67 6.05
CA ASN A 86 15.95 -16.83 7.24
C ASN A 86 15.24 -17.37 8.51
N GLY A 87 13.99 -17.80 8.45
CA GLY A 87 13.18 -18.12 9.65
C GLY A 87 12.78 -16.86 10.44
N ASP A 88 12.74 -15.71 9.79
CA ASP A 88 12.36 -14.45 10.42
C ASP A 88 10.91 -14.49 10.91
N THR A 89 10.63 -13.88 12.06
CA THR A 89 9.30 -13.80 12.69
C THR A 89 8.94 -12.34 13.00
N GLY A 90 7.64 -12.08 13.19
CA GLY A 90 7.13 -10.80 13.66
C GLY A 90 7.11 -10.64 15.19
N ASP A 91 7.79 -11.52 15.95
CA ASP A 91 7.67 -11.56 17.41
C ASP A 91 8.08 -10.27 18.11
N VAL A 92 9.11 -9.61 17.58
CA VAL A 92 9.58 -8.30 18.03
C VAL A 92 9.26 -7.24 16.99
N ALA A 93 9.42 -7.56 15.71
CA ALA A 93 9.25 -6.63 14.58
C ALA A 93 9.99 -5.30 14.84
N ASP A 94 9.26 -4.20 14.97
CA ASP A 94 9.80 -2.88 15.31
C ASP A 94 9.54 -2.50 16.77
N ASP A 95 9.03 -3.42 17.58
CA ASP A 95 8.68 -3.15 18.97
C ASP A 95 7.76 -1.92 19.14
N HIS A 96 6.94 -1.66 18.12
CA HIS A 96 6.02 -0.51 18.11
C HIS A 96 5.03 -0.53 19.28
N TYR A 97 4.67 -1.72 19.76
CA TYR A 97 3.79 -1.88 20.92
C TYR A 97 4.31 -1.11 22.15
N HIS A 98 5.63 -1.12 22.37
CA HIS A 98 6.26 -0.39 23.48
C HIS A 98 6.74 1.01 23.07
N ARG A 99 7.09 1.20 21.78
CA ARG A 99 7.74 2.41 21.27
C ARG A 99 6.82 3.35 20.49
N TYR A 100 5.50 3.11 20.49
CA TYR A 100 4.56 3.90 19.69
C TYR A 100 4.70 5.41 19.90
N LYS A 101 5.05 5.87 21.10
CA LYS A 101 5.26 7.31 21.36
C LYS A 101 6.47 7.86 20.61
N GLU A 102 7.57 7.11 20.58
CA GLU A 102 8.77 7.48 19.81
C GLU A 102 8.43 7.52 18.32
N ASP A 103 7.69 6.52 17.83
CA ASP A 103 7.31 6.42 16.43
C ASP A 103 6.32 7.52 16.02
N VAL A 104 5.40 7.93 16.90
CA VAL A 104 4.54 9.11 16.67
C VAL A 104 5.37 10.41 16.59
N GLN A 105 6.46 10.54 17.36
CA GLN A 105 7.36 11.69 17.22
C GLN A 105 8.09 11.69 15.86
N LEU A 106 8.42 10.52 15.28
CA LEU A 106 8.94 10.47 13.90
C LEU A 106 7.92 11.03 12.90
N MET A 107 6.65 10.66 13.06
CA MET A 107 5.54 11.15 12.22
C MET A 107 5.38 12.67 12.34
N LYS A 108 5.40 13.19 13.57
CA LYS A 108 5.35 14.64 13.84
C LYS A 108 6.53 15.38 13.20
N ASN A 109 7.74 14.83 13.32
CA ASN A 109 8.96 15.40 12.75
C ASN A 109 8.95 15.46 11.22
N LEU A 110 8.25 14.52 10.56
CA LEU A 110 7.97 14.54 9.12
C LEU A 110 6.91 15.59 8.75
N GLY A 111 6.07 16.01 9.70
CA GLY A 111 4.93 16.89 9.47
C GLY A 111 3.68 16.14 8.97
N LEU A 112 3.60 14.82 9.17
CA LEU A 112 2.45 14.00 8.77
C LEU A 112 1.15 14.57 9.36
N LYS A 113 0.09 14.54 8.56
CA LYS A 113 -1.27 14.94 8.97
C LYS A 113 -2.16 13.76 9.27
N THR A 114 -1.74 12.58 8.83
CA THR A 114 -2.52 11.35 9.03
C THR A 114 -1.60 10.14 9.13
N TYR A 115 -2.06 9.14 9.87
CA TYR A 115 -1.38 7.84 9.98
C TYR A 115 -2.39 6.72 9.86
N ARG A 116 -2.10 5.77 8.97
CA ARG A 116 -2.87 4.54 8.81
C ARG A 116 -2.19 3.41 9.57
N PHE A 117 -2.90 2.84 10.53
CA PHE A 117 -2.48 1.67 11.29
C PHE A 117 -3.52 0.56 11.16
N SER A 118 -3.17 -0.67 11.47
CA SER A 118 -4.16 -1.74 11.60
C SER A 118 -4.31 -2.20 13.04
N VAL A 119 -5.49 -2.73 13.37
CA VAL A 119 -5.79 -3.34 14.66
C VAL A 119 -5.60 -4.85 14.56
N ALA A 120 -4.73 -5.43 15.38
CA ALA A 120 -4.56 -6.87 15.46
C ALA A 120 -5.80 -7.52 16.05
N TRP A 121 -6.58 -8.23 15.24
CA TRP A 121 -7.76 -8.95 15.68
C TRP A 121 -7.48 -9.86 16.88
N PRO A 122 -6.39 -10.67 16.90
CA PRO A 122 -6.07 -11.53 18.05
C PRO A 122 -5.66 -10.77 19.33
N ARG A 123 -5.36 -9.46 19.27
CA ARG A 123 -5.23 -8.66 20.50
C ARG A 123 -6.58 -8.36 21.13
N VAL A 124 -7.57 -8.03 20.31
CA VAL A 124 -8.91 -7.62 20.77
C VAL A 124 -9.76 -8.84 21.09
N PHE A 125 -9.72 -9.88 20.25
CA PHE A 125 -10.39 -11.16 20.48
C PHE A 125 -9.38 -12.30 20.32
N PRO A 126 -8.72 -12.74 21.39
CA PRO A 126 -7.67 -13.76 21.32
C PRO A 126 -8.10 -15.09 20.68
N GLN A 127 -9.38 -15.44 20.76
CA GLN A 127 -9.98 -16.61 20.12
C GLN A 127 -10.76 -16.26 18.85
N GLY A 128 -10.65 -15.00 18.36
CA GLY A 128 -11.41 -14.50 17.23
C GLY A 128 -12.86 -14.16 17.51
N THR A 129 -13.42 -14.75 18.55
CA THR A 129 -14.81 -14.58 19.04
C THR A 129 -14.85 -14.65 20.55
N GLY A 130 -16.03 -14.46 21.14
CA GLY A 130 -16.25 -14.60 22.59
C GLY A 130 -15.98 -13.29 23.35
N THR A 131 -15.33 -13.39 24.51
CA THR A 131 -15.06 -12.23 25.35
C THR A 131 -13.90 -11.40 24.80
N PRO A 132 -14.09 -10.10 24.57
CA PRO A 132 -13.01 -9.22 24.13
C PRO A 132 -11.95 -9.06 25.22
N ASN A 133 -10.71 -8.86 24.80
CA ASN A 133 -9.58 -8.58 25.68
C ASN A 133 -9.42 -7.05 25.86
N PRO A 134 -9.73 -6.48 27.03
CA PRO A 134 -9.69 -5.04 27.23
C PRO A 134 -8.27 -4.46 27.10
N LYS A 135 -7.23 -5.21 27.49
CA LYS A 135 -5.85 -4.74 27.39
C LYS A 135 -5.39 -4.57 25.95
N GLY A 136 -5.85 -5.46 25.05
CA GLY A 136 -5.56 -5.34 23.63
C GLY A 136 -6.17 -4.09 23.00
N LEU A 137 -7.43 -3.77 23.34
CA LEU A 137 -8.09 -2.55 22.87
C LEU A 137 -7.49 -1.29 23.51
N ASP A 138 -7.06 -1.36 24.77
CA ASP A 138 -6.44 -0.26 25.48
C ASP A 138 -5.13 0.23 24.82
N PHE A 139 -4.35 -0.67 24.23
CA PHE A 139 -3.18 -0.27 23.42
C PHE A 139 -3.58 0.67 22.29
N TYR A 140 -4.62 0.33 21.54
CA TYR A 140 -5.08 1.17 20.42
C TYR A 140 -5.71 2.47 20.90
N ASN A 141 -6.35 2.49 22.05
CA ASN A 141 -6.78 3.73 22.70
C ASN A 141 -5.60 4.67 22.97
N ARG A 142 -4.53 4.15 23.58
CA ARG A 142 -3.31 4.95 23.85
C ARG A 142 -2.63 5.44 22.57
N LEU A 143 -2.56 4.60 21.52
CA LEU A 143 -2.01 4.99 20.24
C LEU A 143 -2.82 6.12 19.59
N VAL A 144 -4.15 5.99 19.58
CA VAL A 144 -5.06 7.01 19.02
C VAL A 144 -4.94 8.32 19.79
N ASP A 145 -4.88 8.29 21.11
CA ASP A 145 -4.70 9.47 21.95
C ASP A 145 -3.36 10.17 21.67
N GLU A 146 -2.28 9.40 21.53
CA GLU A 146 -0.95 9.94 21.21
C GLU A 146 -0.91 10.59 19.82
N LEU A 147 -1.56 9.97 18.81
CA LEU A 147 -1.67 10.55 17.48
C LEU A 147 -2.40 11.90 17.50
N LEU A 148 -3.55 11.94 18.14
CA LEU A 148 -4.36 13.17 18.24
C LEU A 148 -3.66 14.26 19.04
N ALA A 149 -2.94 13.92 20.11
CA ALA A 149 -2.12 14.87 20.88
C ALA A 149 -1.00 15.49 20.06
N ASN A 150 -0.64 14.88 18.91
CA ASN A 150 0.38 15.38 17.97
C ASN A 150 -0.22 15.89 16.66
N ASP A 151 -1.54 16.20 16.61
CA ASP A 151 -2.27 16.69 15.44
C ASP A 151 -2.20 15.75 14.22
N ILE A 152 -2.13 14.44 14.46
CA ILE A 152 -2.10 13.38 13.44
C ILE A 152 -3.45 12.65 13.45
N GLN A 153 -4.16 12.71 12.33
CA GLN A 153 -5.46 12.08 12.17
C GLN A 153 -5.32 10.56 12.02
N PRO A 154 -5.96 9.73 12.88
CA PRO A 154 -5.88 8.27 12.78
C PRO A 154 -6.80 7.74 11.68
N PHE A 155 -6.29 6.83 10.85
CA PHE A 155 -7.00 5.99 9.90
C PHE A 155 -6.84 4.53 10.34
N CYS A 156 -7.93 3.83 10.60
CA CYS A 156 -7.93 2.49 11.18
C CYS A 156 -8.27 1.42 10.14
N THR A 157 -7.37 0.47 9.93
CA THR A 157 -7.62 -0.76 9.18
C THR A 157 -7.96 -1.89 10.15
N LEU A 158 -9.10 -2.56 9.96
CA LEU A 158 -9.56 -3.60 10.88
C LEU A 158 -8.94 -4.96 10.64
N PHE A 159 -8.55 -5.26 9.42
CA PHE A 159 -7.89 -6.52 9.08
C PHE A 159 -6.73 -6.31 8.11
N HIS A 160 -5.53 -6.64 8.59
CA HIS A 160 -4.32 -6.64 7.76
C HIS A 160 -3.60 -7.98 7.92
N TRP A 161 -4.33 -9.06 7.55
CA TRP A 161 -3.91 -10.45 7.34
C TRP A 161 -3.72 -11.29 8.60
N ASP A 162 -3.82 -10.73 9.77
CA ASP A 162 -3.58 -11.36 11.07
C ASP A 162 -4.83 -12.05 11.65
N LEU A 163 -5.41 -12.98 10.89
CA LEU A 163 -6.54 -13.80 11.33
C LEU A 163 -6.16 -14.57 12.62
N PRO A 164 -6.99 -14.53 13.69
CA PRO A 164 -6.77 -15.37 14.85
C PRO A 164 -6.64 -16.84 14.48
N GLN A 165 -5.58 -17.51 14.97
CA GLN A 165 -5.33 -18.93 14.68
C GLN A 165 -6.52 -19.82 15.06
N ALA A 166 -7.20 -19.49 16.17
CA ALA A 166 -8.37 -20.24 16.62
C ALA A 166 -9.57 -20.19 15.64
N LEU A 167 -9.62 -19.20 14.74
CA LEU A 167 -10.59 -19.18 13.62
C LEU A 167 -10.09 -20.02 12.45
N GLU A 168 -8.79 -19.96 12.15
CA GLU A 168 -8.21 -20.80 11.08
C GLU A 168 -8.35 -22.30 11.40
N ASP A 169 -8.14 -22.68 12.65
CA ASP A 169 -8.34 -24.06 13.14
C ASP A 169 -9.77 -24.57 12.94
N LYS A 170 -10.74 -23.66 12.76
CA LYS A 170 -12.15 -23.93 12.46
C LYS A 170 -12.53 -23.72 11.00
N GLY A 171 -11.52 -23.62 10.13
CA GLY A 171 -11.67 -23.47 8.69
C GLY A 171 -11.38 -22.07 8.14
N GLY A 172 -11.02 -21.10 8.97
CA GLY A 172 -10.58 -19.78 8.55
C GLY A 172 -11.55 -19.12 7.56
N TRP A 173 -11.02 -18.48 6.53
CA TRP A 173 -11.84 -17.85 5.48
C TRP A 173 -12.60 -18.84 4.57
N GLN A 174 -12.35 -20.17 4.69
CA GLN A 174 -13.19 -21.19 4.04
C GLN A 174 -14.58 -21.28 4.71
N SER A 175 -14.68 -20.83 5.97
CA SER A 175 -15.93 -20.85 6.74
C SER A 175 -16.63 -19.49 6.68
N ARG A 176 -17.93 -19.50 6.35
CA ARG A 176 -18.79 -18.33 6.45
C ARG A 176 -18.82 -17.70 7.85
N ASN A 177 -18.67 -18.54 8.88
CA ASN A 177 -18.68 -18.07 10.27
C ASN A 177 -17.56 -17.08 10.56
N THR A 178 -16.43 -17.16 9.84
CA THR A 178 -15.34 -16.17 9.93
C THR A 178 -15.78 -14.80 9.46
N SER A 179 -16.61 -14.72 8.40
CA SER A 179 -17.16 -13.44 7.92
C SER A 179 -18.09 -12.79 8.96
N GLU A 180 -18.90 -13.59 9.65
CA GLU A 180 -19.78 -13.11 10.72
C GLU A 180 -19.00 -12.72 11.97
N ALA A 181 -17.98 -13.50 12.35
CA ALA A 181 -17.08 -13.17 13.44
C ALA A 181 -16.33 -11.85 13.18
N PHE A 182 -15.91 -11.62 11.94
CA PHE A 182 -15.26 -10.36 11.53
C PHE A 182 -16.19 -9.15 11.68
N ALA A 183 -17.47 -9.28 11.32
CA ALA A 183 -18.44 -8.22 11.51
C ALA A 183 -18.64 -7.86 12.99
N ASN A 184 -18.69 -8.86 13.88
CA ASN A 184 -18.78 -8.65 15.32
C ASN A 184 -17.53 -7.94 15.88
N TYR A 185 -16.35 -8.36 15.44
CA TYR A 185 -15.09 -7.69 15.78
C TYR A 185 -15.07 -6.24 15.28
N ALA A 186 -15.48 -5.99 14.04
CA ALA A 186 -15.55 -4.66 13.46
C ALA A 186 -16.51 -3.74 14.22
N ALA A 187 -17.68 -4.25 14.62
CA ALA A 187 -18.64 -3.54 15.48
C ALA A 187 -17.99 -3.11 16.79
N HIS A 188 -17.33 -4.05 17.48
CA HIS A 188 -16.70 -3.79 18.78
C HIS A 188 -15.62 -2.72 18.69
N VAL A 189 -14.70 -2.82 17.71
CA VAL A 189 -13.64 -1.82 17.54
C VAL A 189 -14.22 -0.45 17.16
N ALA A 190 -15.19 -0.42 16.26
CA ALA A 190 -15.84 0.84 15.85
C ALA A 190 -16.59 1.51 17.02
N GLU A 191 -17.31 0.76 17.83
CA GLU A 191 -18.01 1.29 19.01
C GLU A 191 -17.05 2.02 19.96
N HIS A 192 -15.85 1.48 20.17
CA HIS A 192 -14.90 1.97 21.17
C HIS A 192 -13.91 3.04 20.65
N LEU A 193 -13.63 3.07 19.34
CA LEU A 193 -12.64 4.01 18.78
C LEU A 193 -13.26 5.13 17.94
N SER A 194 -14.50 5.02 17.48
CA SER A 194 -15.09 5.97 16.53
C SER A 194 -15.46 7.34 17.13
N ASP A 195 -15.36 7.52 18.43
CA ASP A 195 -15.38 8.84 19.06
C ASP A 195 -14.22 9.72 18.57
N ARG A 196 -13.06 9.12 18.31
CA ARG A 196 -11.78 9.75 17.92
C ARG A 196 -11.33 9.37 16.50
N VAL A 197 -11.48 8.12 16.08
CA VAL A 197 -11.16 7.64 14.73
C VAL A 197 -12.36 7.87 13.80
N LYS A 198 -12.16 8.61 12.72
CA LYS A 198 -13.25 8.94 11.78
C LYS A 198 -13.19 8.20 10.44
N HIS A 199 -12.12 7.46 10.17
CA HIS A 199 -11.97 6.67 8.95
C HIS A 199 -11.61 5.22 9.29
N PHE A 200 -12.50 4.30 8.93
CA PHE A 200 -12.30 2.86 9.09
C PHE A 200 -12.21 2.20 7.71
N MET A 201 -11.18 1.41 7.53
CA MET A 201 -11.03 0.47 6.41
C MET A 201 -11.29 -0.94 6.93
N THR A 202 -12.23 -1.63 6.33
CA THR A 202 -12.60 -2.97 6.79
C THR A 202 -11.46 -3.96 6.63
N MET A 203 -10.93 -4.06 5.40
CA MET A 203 -9.89 -5.02 5.04
C MET A 203 -8.80 -4.35 4.23
N ASN A 204 -7.59 -4.91 4.35
CA ASN A 204 -6.46 -4.62 3.49
C ASN A 204 -6.25 -5.76 2.50
N GLU A 205 -6.24 -5.43 1.20
CA GLU A 205 -5.79 -6.30 0.10
C GLU A 205 -6.35 -7.73 0.16
N MET A 206 -7.65 -7.86 -0.06
CA MET A 206 -8.28 -9.17 -0.05
C MET A 206 -7.63 -10.16 -1.04
N SER A 207 -7.19 -9.66 -2.20
CA SER A 207 -6.50 -10.50 -3.18
C SER A 207 -5.18 -11.05 -2.65
N SER A 208 -4.42 -10.29 -1.86
CA SER A 208 -3.13 -10.75 -1.34
C SER A 208 -3.28 -11.88 -0.33
N PHE A 209 -4.09 -11.72 0.71
CA PHE A 209 -4.21 -12.80 1.69
C PHE A 209 -4.96 -14.02 1.16
N VAL A 210 -5.90 -13.85 0.22
CA VAL A 210 -6.62 -14.98 -0.39
C VAL A 210 -5.74 -15.70 -1.41
N ASP A 211 -5.22 -14.97 -2.41
CA ASP A 211 -4.53 -15.62 -3.52
C ASP A 211 -3.16 -16.14 -3.11
N ILE A 212 -2.41 -15.39 -2.30
CA ILE A 212 -1.07 -15.82 -1.89
C ILE A 212 -1.15 -16.82 -0.72
N GLY A 213 -2.16 -16.66 0.17
CA GLY A 213 -2.32 -17.52 1.36
C GLY A 213 -3.06 -18.83 1.11
N TYR A 214 -4.16 -18.78 0.33
CA TYR A 214 -5.04 -19.95 0.14
C TYR A 214 -4.90 -20.62 -1.25
N ARG A 215 -4.39 -19.90 -2.27
CA ARG A 215 -4.10 -20.48 -3.59
C ARG A 215 -2.64 -20.91 -3.72
N ASP A 216 -1.71 -19.97 -3.46
CA ASP A 216 -0.28 -20.20 -3.71
C ASP A 216 0.44 -20.84 -2.52
N GLY A 217 -0.06 -20.62 -1.31
CA GLY A 217 0.50 -21.15 -0.06
C GLY A 217 1.84 -20.52 0.34
N ARG A 218 2.17 -19.35 -0.21
CA ARG A 218 3.40 -18.60 0.09
C ARG A 218 3.25 -17.62 1.27
N HIS A 219 2.03 -17.27 1.62
CA HIS A 219 1.68 -16.50 2.82
C HIS A 219 0.83 -17.35 3.76
N ALA A 220 0.66 -16.90 5.00
CA ALA A 220 -0.26 -17.50 5.95
C ALA A 220 -1.70 -17.54 5.38
N PRO A 221 -2.45 -18.63 5.61
CA PRO A 221 -2.13 -19.80 6.41
C PRO A 221 -1.27 -20.85 5.69
N GLY A 222 -0.88 -20.65 4.43
CA GLY A 222 0.00 -21.54 3.68
C GLY A 222 -0.71 -22.69 2.98
N LEU A 223 -2.00 -22.53 2.70
CA LEU A 223 -2.82 -23.54 2.03
C LEU A 223 -2.69 -23.46 0.49
N LYS A 224 -3.04 -24.57 -0.17
CA LYS A 224 -3.15 -24.68 -1.63
C LYS A 224 -4.49 -25.33 -1.97
N LEU A 225 -5.54 -24.51 -1.96
CA LEU A 225 -6.90 -24.99 -2.23
C LEU A 225 -7.14 -25.17 -3.74
N PRO A 226 -8.07 -26.07 -4.12
CA PRO A 226 -8.55 -26.14 -5.50
C PRO A 226 -9.32 -24.86 -5.88
N PRO A 227 -9.50 -24.57 -7.20
CA PRO A 227 -10.12 -23.33 -7.68
C PRO A 227 -11.46 -22.98 -7.02
N ALA A 228 -12.37 -23.95 -6.89
CA ALA A 228 -13.66 -23.76 -6.21
C ALA A 228 -13.49 -23.31 -4.74
N GLY A 229 -12.50 -23.89 -4.03
CA GLY A 229 -12.19 -23.51 -2.65
C GLY A 229 -11.66 -22.07 -2.55
N VAL A 230 -10.73 -21.69 -3.43
CA VAL A 230 -10.21 -20.32 -3.50
C VAL A 230 -11.31 -19.32 -3.80
N ASN A 231 -12.18 -19.62 -4.76
CA ASN A 231 -13.29 -18.73 -5.12
C ASN A 231 -14.30 -18.57 -3.98
N GLN A 232 -14.52 -19.63 -3.18
CA GLN A 232 -15.37 -19.53 -2.00
C GLN A 232 -14.72 -18.69 -0.89
N VAL A 233 -13.40 -18.81 -0.70
CA VAL A 233 -12.63 -17.94 0.23
C VAL A 233 -12.72 -16.47 -0.20
N ARG A 234 -12.57 -16.18 -1.50
CA ARG A 234 -12.78 -14.82 -2.05
C ARG A 234 -14.17 -14.29 -1.69
N HIS A 235 -15.19 -15.11 -1.92
CA HIS A 235 -16.57 -14.74 -1.60
C HIS A 235 -16.75 -14.43 -0.10
N HIS A 236 -16.21 -15.25 0.77
CA HIS A 236 -16.30 -15.02 2.22
C HIS A 236 -15.53 -13.76 2.66
N ALA A 237 -14.41 -13.42 2.01
CA ALA A 237 -13.67 -12.19 2.28
C ALA A 237 -14.48 -10.94 1.90
N VAL A 238 -15.05 -10.90 0.66
CA VAL A 238 -15.88 -9.76 0.25
C VAL A 238 -17.20 -9.69 1.04
N LEU A 239 -17.76 -10.83 1.44
CA LEU A 239 -18.92 -10.87 2.34
C LEU A 239 -18.58 -10.31 3.72
N ALA A 240 -17.44 -10.67 4.28
CA ALA A 240 -16.96 -10.14 5.57
C ALA A 240 -16.79 -8.62 5.51
N HIS A 241 -16.23 -8.10 4.39
CA HIS A 241 -16.19 -6.66 4.15
C HIS A 241 -17.58 -6.03 4.25
N GLY A 242 -18.55 -6.54 3.50
CA GLY A 242 -19.90 -5.98 3.46
C GLY A 242 -20.62 -6.04 4.80
N LEU A 243 -20.51 -7.16 5.51
CA LEU A 243 -21.06 -7.32 6.86
C LEU A 243 -20.40 -6.36 7.85
N ALA A 244 -19.08 -6.15 7.75
CA ALA A 244 -18.36 -5.20 8.60
C ALA A 244 -18.78 -3.75 8.31
N VAL A 245 -19.02 -3.37 7.04
CA VAL A 245 -19.59 -2.05 6.72
C VAL A 245 -20.92 -1.81 7.44
N GLN A 246 -21.82 -2.78 7.39
CA GLN A 246 -23.11 -2.69 8.09
C GLN A 246 -22.93 -2.61 9.60
N ALA A 247 -22.05 -3.42 10.17
CA ALA A 247 -21.77 -3.45 11.60
C ALA A 247 -21.16 -2.12 12.09
N ILE A 248 -20.19 -1.55 11.37
CA ILE A 248 -19.61 -0.25 11.71
C ILE A 248 -20.68 0.84 11.68
N ARG A 249 -21.53 0.88 10.64
CA ARG A 249 -22.60 1.88 10.55
C ARG A 249 -23.62 1.79 11.69
N ALA A 250 -23.86 0.57 12.20
CA ALA A 250 -24.79 0.36 13.29
C ALA A 250 -24.22 0.77 14.67
N HIS A 251 -22.91 0.70 14.84
CA HIS A 251 -22.27 0.85 16.17
C HIS A 251 -21.36 2.08 16.31
N ALA A 252 -20.86 2.64 15.19
CA ALA A 252 -19.96 3.77 15.23
C ALA A 252 -20.66 5.08 15.60
N LYS A 253 -19.88 6.01 16.16
CA LYS A 253 -20.34 7.38 16.45
C LYS A 253 -20.59 8.17 15.15
N PRO A 254 -21.39 9.23 15.20
CA PRO A 254 -21.68 10.07 14.04
C PRO A 254 -20.44 10.57 13.30
N ASN A 255 -20.58 10.82 12.00
CA ASN A 255 -19.51 11.29 11.09
C ASN A 255 -18.36 10.30 10.89
N THR A 256 -18.54 9.02 11.25
CA THR A 256 -17.59 7.96 10.95
C THR A 256 -17.77 7.54 9.49
N LYS A 257 -16.68 7.52 8.75
CA LYS A 257 -16.58 7.05 7.36
C LYS A 257 -16.06 5.63 7.31
N VAL A 258 -16.61 4.84 6.39
CA VAL A 258 -16.24 3.46 6.19
C VAL A 258 -15.86 3.23 4.72
N GLY A 259 -14.73 2.55 4.51
CA GLY A 259 -14.21 2.12 3.22
C GLY A 259 -13.45 0.81 3.32
N LEU A 260 -12.58 0.58 2.34
CA LEU A 260 -11.62 -0.53 2.33
C LEU A 260 -10.26 0.00 1.83
N ALA A 261 -9.23 -0.84 1.89
CA ALA A 261 -7.96 -0.60 1.22
C ALA A 261 -7.63 -1.82 0.35
N GLU A 262 -7.73 -1.69 -0.97
CA GLU A 262 -7.56 -2.82 -1.88
C GLU A 262 -6.40 -2.58 -2.86
N ASN A 263 -5.60 -3.62 -3.11
CA ASN A 263 -4.58 -3.61 -4.15
C ASN A 263 -5.21 -3.85 -5.53
N ALA A 264 -5.87 -2.83 -6.05
CA ALA A 264 -6.46 -2.91 -7.36
C ALA A 264 -5.39 -3.13 -8.43
N ASN A 265 -5.65 -4.07 -9.36
CA ASN A 265 -4.84 -4.19 -10.57
C ASN A 265 -4.93 -2.89 -11.36
N ALA A 266 -3.89 -2.06 -11.28
CA ALA A 266 -3.84 -0.73 -11.90
C ALA A 266 -3.67 -0.84 -13.40
N THR A 267 -4.76 -0.99 -14.16
CA THR A 267 -4.67 -1.07 -15.63
C THR A 267 -4.24 0.27 -16.21
N VAL A 268 -3.21 0.22 -17.03
CA VAL A 268 -2.58 1.37 -17.68
C VAL A 268 -2.62 1.14 -19.20
N PRO A 269 -3.18 2.07 -20.00
CA PRO A 269 -3.12 1.93 -21.44
C PRO A 269 -1.66 2.00 -21.92
N VAL A 270 -1.23 1.06 -22.75
CA VAL A 270 0.16 1.03 -23.28
C VAL A 270 0.52 2.32 -24.03
N ILE A 271 -0.45 2.97 -24.64
CA ILE A 271 -0.38 4.28 -25.29
C ILE A 271 -1.69 5.00 -24.99
N GLU A 272 -1.65 6.29 -24.68
CA GLU A 272 -2.83 7.09 -24.34
C GLU A 272 -3.66 7.48 -25.58
N THR A 273 -4.16 6.48 -26.32
CA THR A 273 -5.11 6.66 -27.43
C THR A 273 -6.51 6.28 -26.99
N PRO A 274 -7.57 6.79 -27.64
CA PRO A 274 -8.97 6.51 -27.25
C PRO A 274 -9.29 5.01 -27.16
N GLU A 275 -8.79 4.21 -28.10
CA GLU A 275 -9.04 2.77 -28.14
C GLU A 275 -8.34 2.03 -27.01
N HIS A 276 -7.08 2.38 -26.68
CA HIS A 276 -6.35 1.76 -25.58
C HIS A 276 -6.87 2.20 -24.19
N ILE A 277 -7.33 3.45 -24.09
CA ILE A 277 -8.00 3.94 -22.88
C ILE A 277 -9.33 3.19 -22.68
N ALA A 278 -10.13 3.02 -23.70
CA ALA A 278 -11.37 2.25 -23.62
C ALA A 278 -11.12 0.78 -23.23
N ALA A 279 -10.05 0.18 -23.74
CA ALA A 279 -9.61 -1.15 -23.35
C ALA A 279 -9.18 -1.20 -21.86
N ALA A 280 -8.44 -0.20 -21.36
CA ALA A 280 -8.04 -0.12 -19.97
C ALA A 280 -9.24 0.04 -19.00
N VAL A 281 -10.30 0.78 -19.40
CA VAL A 281 -11.56 0.89 -18.63
C VAL A 281 -12.23 -0.48 -18.48
N LYS A 282 -12.40 -1.22 -19.60
CA LYS A 282 -12.98 -2.57 -19.57
C LYS A 282 -12.14 -3.53 -18.72
N ALA A 283 -10.81 -3.51 -18.95
CA ALA A 283 -9.88 -4.35 -18.23
C ALA A 283 -9.95 -4.08 -16.72
N TYR A 284 -9.95 -2.80 -16.29
CA TYR A 284 -9.98 -2.44 -14.88
C TYR A 284 -11.14 -3.09 -14.13
N ARG A 285 -12.33 -3.06 -14.74
CA ARG A 285 -13.52 -3.68 -14.17
C ARG A 285 -13.40 -5.21 -14.10
N GLU A 286 -12.89 -5.85 -15.16
CA GLU A 286 -12.86 -7.32 -15.24
C GLU A 286 -11.69 -7.95 -14.46
N VAL A 287 -10.51 -7.36 -14.46
CA VAL A 287 -9.35 -7.91 -13.70
C VAL A 287 -9.52 -7.75 -12.19
N ASN A 288 -10.40 -6.84 -11.75
CA ASN A 288 -10.74 -6.63 -10.35
C ASN A 288 -12.09 -7.26 -9.95
N ALA A 289 -12.69 -8.10 -10.82
CA ALA A 289 -14.05 -8.61 -10.66
C ALA A 289 -14.28 -9.44 -9.39
N GLY A 290 -13.25 -10.15 -8.91
CA GLY A 290 -13.36 -11.00 -7.74
C GLY A 290 -13.32 -10.25 -6.39
N TYR A 291 -12.93 -8.96 -6.40
CA TYR A 291 -12.70 -8.15 -5.20
C TYR A 291 -13.35 -6.77 -5.33
N LEU A 292 -12.61 -5.77 -5.80
CA LEU A 292 -13.09 -4.39 -5.83
C LEU A 292 -14.39 -4.22 -6.64
N THR A 293 -14.48 -4.83 -7.83
CA THR A 293 -15.68 -4.68 -8.69
C THR A 293 -16.92 -5.26 -8.03
N VAL A 294 -16.84 -6.46 -7.46
CA VAL A 294 -18.02 -7.08 -6.80
C VAL A 294 -18.45 -6.29 -5.57
N VAL A 295 -17.53 -5.68 -4.84
CA VAL A 295 -17.82 -4.77 -3.71
C VAL A 295 -18.54 -3.53 -4.21
N MET A 296 -18.03 -2.90 -5.27
CA MET A 296 -18.59 -1.66 -5.79
C MET A 296 -19.95 -1.84 -6.51
N GLU A 297 -20.17 -3.00 -7.15
CA GLU A 297 -21.38 -3.26 -7.93
C GLU A 297 -22.43 -4.10 -7.20
N GLY A 298 -22.08 -4.73 -6.08
CA GLY A 298 -22.95 -5.67 -5.36
C GLY A 298 -23.31 -6.90 -6.17
N LYS A 299 -22.50 -7.25 -7.19
CA LYS A 299 -22.69 -8.42 -8.06
C LYS A 299 -21.39 -8.83 -8.72
N TYR A 300 -21.21 -10.11 -8.97
CA TYR A 300 -20.16 -10.60 -9.85
C TYR A 300 -20.47 -10.25 -11.31
N THR A 301 -19.44 -9.99 -12.13
CA THR A 301 -19.62 -9.83 -13.57
C THR A 301 -19.94 -11.16 -14.23
N ASP A 302 -20.73 -11.13 -15.33
CA ASP A 302 -21.04 -12.35 -16.07
C ASP A 302 -19.79 -13.03 -16.61
N ALA A 303 -18.79 -12.22 -17.03
CA ALA A 303 -17.50 -12.73 -17.49
C ALA A 303 -16.73 -13.46 -16.37
N TYR A 304 -16.75 -12.94 -15.12
CA TYR A 304 -16.14 -13.61 -13.96
C TYR A 304 -16.82 -14.94 -13.69
N LEU A 305 -18.14 -15.00 -13.64
CA LEU A 305 -18.88 -16.24 -13.40
C LEU A 305 -18.66 -17.26 -14.52
N ALA A 306 -18.70 -16.81 -15.77
CA ALA A 306 -18.46 -17.68 -16.93
C ALA A 306 -17.03 -18.23 -16.95
N HIS A 307 -16.03 -17.42 -16.58
CA HIS A 307 -14.63 -17.84 -16.48
C HIS A 307 -14.42 -18.96 -15.46
N HIS A 308 -15.09 -18.87 -14.31
CA HIS A 308 -14.97 -19.86 -13.25
C HIS A 308 -15.90 -21.08 -13.43
N GLY A 309 -17.00 -20.94 -14.18
CA GLY A 309 -17.92 -22.04 -14.49
C GLY A 309 -18.38 -22.80 -13.24
N ALA A 310 -18.09 -24.10 -13.18
CA ALA A 310 -18.43 -24.95 -12.03
C ALA A 310 -17.69 -24.60 -10.75
N ASP A 311 -16.53 -23.93 -10.85
CA ASP A 311 -15.74 -23.46 -9.72
C ASP A 311 -16.15 -22.07 -9.21
N ALA A 312 -17.19 -21.46 -9.79
CA ALA A 312 -17.70 -20.17 -9.33
C ALA A 312 -18.15 -20.22 -7.86
N PRO A 313 -18.01 -19.12 -7.09
CA PRO A 313 -18.39 -19.13 -5.69
C PRO A 313 -19.90 -19.34 -5.54
N LYS A 314 -20.30 -20.00 -4.47
CA LYS A 314 -21.72 -20.16 -4.08
C LYS A 314 -22.11 -18.97 -3.22
N PHE A 315 -23.17 -18.28 -3.56
CA PHE A 315 -23.65 -17.10 -2.87
C PHE A 315 -25.18 -16.96 -2.91
N THR A 316 -25.70 -16.16 -2.00
CA THR A 316 -27.14 -15.82 -1.94
C THR A 316 -27.35 -14.35 -2.35
N ALA A 317 -28.60 -13.99 -2.67
CA ALA A 317 -28.97 -12.60 -2.91
C ALA A 317 -28.73 -11.70 -1.68
N ALA A 318 -28.84 -12.26 -0.47
CA ALA A 318 -28.55 -11.55 0.78
C ALA A 318 -27.07 -11.24 0.90
N ASP A 319 -26.18 -12.15 0.49
CA ASP A 319 -24.73 -11.93 0.48
C ASP A 319 -24.37 -10.79 -0.47
N MET A 320 -24.92 -10.81 -1.69
CA MET A 320 -24.65 -9.76 -2.68
C MET A 320 -25.13 -8.38 -2.21
N LYS A 321 -26.28 -8.32 -1.53
CA LYS A 321 -26.78 -7.09 -0.90
C LYS A 321 -25.84 -6.61 0.21
N ALA A 322 -25.29 -7.50 1.03
CA ALA A 322 -24.32 -7.14 2.06
C ALA A 322 -23.01 -6.64 1.45
N ILE A 323 -22.45 -7.37 0.47
CA ILE A 323 -21.20 -7.02 -0.23
C ILE A 323 -21.31 -5.63 -0.85
N GLY A 324 -22.42 -5.31 -1.53
CA GLY A 324 -22.66 -4.01 -2.16
C GLY A 324 -23.10 -2.90 -1.19
N SER A 325 -22.83 -3.02 0.11
CA SER A 325 -23.11 -1.94 1.08
C SER A 325 -22.35 -0.67 0.71
N PRO A 326 -22.98 0.52 0.66
CA PRO A 326 -22.35 1.75 0.20
C PRO A 326 -21.13 2.13 1.02
N LEU A 327 -20.08 2.58 0.36
CA LEU A 327 -18.84 3.07 0.95
C LEU A 327 -18.80 4.61 0.94
N ASP A 328 -18.14 5.20 1.93
CA ASP A 328 -17.88 6.64 1.99
C ASP A 328 -16.63 7.03 1.20
N PHE A 329 -15.66 6.13 1.11
CA PHE A 329 -14.43 6.30 0.36
C PHE A 329 -13.88 4.95 -0.13
N VAL A 330 -12.97 5.00 -1.09
CA VAL A 330 -12.20 3.84 -1.56
C VAL A 330 -10.73 4.11 -1.32
N GLY A 331 -10.07 3.21 -0.60
CA GLY A 331 -8.61 3.16 -0.48
C GLY A 331 -8.00 2.26 -1.54
N LEU A 332 -6.94 2.71 -2.17
CA LEU A 332 -6.21 1.99 -3.21
C LEU A 332 -4.75 1.84 -2.81
N ASN A 333 -4.27 0.60 -2.73
CA ASN A 333 -2.85 0.27 -2.60
C ASN A 333 -2.28 0.06 -4.00
N LEU A 334 -1.36 0.92 -4.42
CA LEU A 334 -0.91 0.98 -5.81
C LEU A 334 0.62 1.01 -5.89
N TYR A 335 1.20 0.00 -6.50
CA TYR A 335 2.66 -0.13 -6.61
C TYR A 335 3.14 -0.32 -8.05
N THR A 336 2.45 -1.14 -8.82
CA THR A 336 2.90 -1.60 -10.14
C THR A 336 1.78 -1.50 -11.17
N PRO A 337 2.10 -1.17 -12.43
CA PRO A 337 1.09 -1.10 -13.48
C PRO A 337 0.75 -2.49 -14.04
N LEU A 338 -0.47 -2.62 -14.52
CA LEU A 338 -0.90 -3.69 -15.43
C LEU A 338 -1.15 -3.08 -16.82
N TYR A 339 -0.17 -3.18 -17.71
CA TYR A 339 -0.32 -2.60 -19.05
C TYR A 339 -1.34 -3.33 -19.88
N VAL A 340 -2.19 -2.56 -20.57
CA VAL A 340 -3.31 -3.06 -21.37
C VAL A 340 -3.33 -2.39 -22.73
N ARG A 341 -3.57 -3.18 -23.78
CA ARG A 341 -3.84 -2.69 -25.14
C ARG A 341 -5.26 -3.06 -25.59
N ALA A 342 -5.78 -2.34 -26.57
CA ALA A 342 -6.96 -2.78 -27.30
C ALA A 342 -6.69 -4.09 -28.04
N ASP A 343 -7.71 -4.93 -28.15
CA ASP A 343 -7.62 -6.25 -28.76
C ASP A 343 -8.96 -6.63 -29.40
N GLU A 344 -8.92 -7.39 -30.50
CA GLU A 344 -10.11 -7.84 -31.25
C GLU A 344 -10.81 -9.03 -30.58
N SER A 345 -10.27 -9.57 -29.47
CA SER A 345 -10.90 -10.62 -28.69
C SER A 345 -12.26 -10.20 -28.14
N PRO A 346 -13.14 -11.12 -27.76
CA PRO A 346 -14.43 -10.81 -27.12
C PRO A 346 -14.30 -9.94 -25.86
N ALA A 347 -13.18 -10.00 -25.15
CA ALA A 347 -12.89 -9.14 -24.01
C ALA A 347 -12.63 -7.69 -24.42
N GLY A 348 -12.17 -7.45 -25.66
CA GLY A 348 -11.83 -6.12 -26.17
C GLY A 348 -10.53 -5.54 -25.60
N PHE A 349 -9.75 -6.33 -24.88
CA PHE A 349 -8.46 -5.93 -24.34
C PHE A 349 -7.50 -7.14 -24.20
N ALA A 350 -6.22 -6.85 -24.19
CA ALA A 350 -5.19 -7.82 -23.84
C ALA A 350 -4.18 -7.20 -22.87
N VAL A 351 -3.75 -8.00 -21.88
CA VAL A 351 -2.70 -7.63 -20.92
C VAL A 351 -1.34 -7.76 -21.59
N VAL A 352 -0.51 -6.75 -21.47
CA VAL A 352 0.87 -6.74 -21.95
C VAL A 352 1.82 -7.02 -20.79
N ARG A 353 2.51 -8.16 -20.85
CA ARG A 353 3.48 -8.52 -19.82
C ARG A 353 4.76 -7.72 -19.98
N PRO A 354 5.33 -7.17 -18.89
CA PRO A 354 6.62 -6.52 -18.95
C PRO A 354 7.71 -7.50 -19.44
N PRO A 355 8.66 -7.06 -20.30
CA PRO A 355 9.82 -7.87 -20.66
C PRO A 355 10.76 -8.00 -19.45
N ALA A 356 11.67 -8.98 -19.50
CA ALA A 356 12.63 -9.23 -18.41
C ALA A 356 13.58 -8.03 -18.12
N SER A 357 13.73 -7.11 -19.07
CA SER A 357 14.51 -5.87 -18.91
C SER A 357 13.73 -4.72 -18.29
N TYR A 358 12.45 -4.92 -17.98
CA TYR A 358 11.62 -3.87 -17.41
C TYR A 358 12.11 -3.51 -15.99
N PRO A 359 12.25 -2.21 -15.65
CA PRO A 359 12.78 -1.81 -14.36
C PRO A 359 11.86 -2.23 -13.20
N HIS A 360 12.46 -2.76 -12.16
CA HIS A 360 11.79 -3.10 -10.90
C HIS A 360 12.62 -2.66 -9.71
N MET A 361 11.99 -2.51 -8.56
CA MET A 361 12.68 -2.24 -7.28
C MET A 361 13.28 -3.53 -6.72
N MET A 362 13.76 -3.52 -5.48
CA MET A 362 14.41 -4.70 -4.89
C MET A 362 13.47 -5.93 -4.86
N SER A 363 12.20 -5.75 -4.51
CA SER A 363 11.19 -6.81 -4.62
C SER A 363 10.90 -7.10 -6.09
N PRO A 364 11.06 -8.35 -6.57
CA PRO A 364 10.94 -8.68 -8.00
C PRO A 364 9.55 -8.40 -8.61
N TRP A 365 8.51 -8.38 -7.79
CA TRP A 365 7.15 -8.09 -8.23
C TRP A 365 6.88 -6.59 -8.43
N LEU A 366 7.69 -5.72 -7.83
CA LEU A 366 7.49 -4.27 -7.84
C LEU A 366 8.09 -3.65 -9.10
N HIS A 367 7.39 -3.78 -10.23
CA HIS A 367 7.74 -3.11 -11.47
C HIS A 367 7.47 -1.61 -11.36
N VAL A 368 8.44 -0.80 -11.78
CA VAL A 368 8.34 0.67 -11.71
C VAL A 368 7.42 1.20 -12.81
N GLY A 369 6.28 1.77 -12.42
CA GLY A 369 5.30 2.34 -13.36
C GLY A 369 4.45 3.39 -12.67
N PRO A 370 4.96 4.64 -12.57
CA PRO A 370 4.31 5.72 -11.82
C PRO A 370 2.91 6.06 -12.35
N GLU A 371 2.60 5.74 -13.60
CA GLU A 371 1.28 5.94 -14.23
C GLU A 371 0.16 5.19 -13.50
N ALA A 372 0.50 4.17 -12.69
CA ALA A 372 -0.47 3.48 -11.84
C ALA A 372 -1.20 4.43 -10.88
N LEU A 373 -0.49 5.44 -10.33
CA LEU A 373 -1.10 6.45 -9.44
C LEU A 373 -1.98 7.49 -10.16
N TYR A 374 -1.92 7.53 -11.47
CA TYR A 374 -2.82 8.34 -12.28
C TYR A 374 -4.01 7.53 -12.78
N TRP A 375 -3.73 6.42 -13.48
CA TRP A 375 -4.77 5.66 -14.18
C TRP A 375 -5.71 4.92 -13.23
N SER A 376 -5.21 4.22 -12.21
CA SER A 376 -6.07 3.42 -11.34
C SER A 376 -7.14 4.27 -10.63
N PRO A 377 -6.82 5.36 -9.91
CA PRO A 377 -7.85 6.17 -9.27
C PRO A 377 -8.76 6.89 -10.28
N LYS A 378 -8.24 7.28 -11.47
CA LYS A 378 -9.04 7.89 -12.53
C LYS A 378 -10.09 6.91 -13.07
N LEU A 379 -9.68 5.69 -13.39
CA LEU A 379 -10.58 4.64 -13.89
C LEU A 379 -11.61 4.24 -12.83
N ALA A 380 -11.20 4.05 -11.58
CA ALA A 380 -12.11 3.76 -10.47
C ALA A 380 -13.16 4.87 -10.29
N ALA A 381 -12.73 6.13 -10.30
CA ALA A 381 -13.64 7.27 -10.19
C ALA A 381 -14.63 7.33 -11.36
N GLN A 382 -14.16 7.07 -12.58
CA GLN A 382 -14.98 7.07 -13.79
C GLN A 382 -16.01 5.94 -13.80
N ILE A 383 -15.59 4.71 -13.47
CA ILE A 383 -16.45 3.51 -13.54
C ILE A 383 -17.53 3.57 -12.46
N TRP A 384 -17.19 3.94 -11.24
CA TRP A 384 -18.10 3.86 -10.08
C TRP A 384 -18.53 5.22 -9.53
N ASN A 385 -18.22 6.33 -10.22
CA ASN A 385 -18.60 7.69 -9.81
C ASN A 385 -18.17 8.02 -8.37
N LEU A 386 -16.95 7.62 -8.00
CA LEU A 386 -16.41 7.83 -6.65
C LEU A 386 -16.25 9.32 -6.33
N LYS A 387 -16.46 9.67 -5.07
CA LYS A 387 -16.37 11.07 -4.58
C LYS A 387 -15.16 11.30 -3.68
N GLU A 388 -14.61 10.22 -3.14
CA GLU A 388 -13.49 10.28 -2.22
C GLU A 388 -12.61 9.03 -2.39
N ILE A 389 -11.35 9.25 -2.75
CA ILE A 389 -10.33 8.20 -2.93
C ILE A 389 -9.12 8.57 -2.08
N TYR A 390 -8.51 7.57 -1.45
CA TYR A 390 -7.19 7.69 -0.83
C TYR A 390 -6.23 6.70 -1.49
N ILE A 391 -4.99 7.14 -1.73
CA ILE A 391 -3.90 6.20 -1.98
C ILE A 391 -3.44 5.71 -0.62
N THR A 392 -3.93 4.53 -0.23
CA THR A 392 -3.75 3.97 1.12
C THR A 392 -2.41 3.29 1.31
N GLU A 393 -1.74 2.92 0.20
CA GLU A 393 -0.35 2.50 0.18
C GLU A 393 0.29 2.79 -1.18
N ASN A 394 1.51 3.31 -1.14
CA ASN A 394 2.46 3.35 -2.23
C ASN A 394 3.87 3.56 -1.68
N GLY A 395 4.85 2.84 -2.20
CA GLY A 395 6.23 2.91 -1.73
C GLY A 395 7.14 1.94 -2.48
N ALA A 396 8.40 1.89 -2.08
CA ALA A 396 9.40 1.12 -2.78
C ALA A 396 10.31 0.35 -1.82
N SER A 397 10.58 -0.90 -2.17
CA SER A 397 11.60 -1.72 -1.51
C SER A 397 12.99 -1.37 -2.01
N SER A 398 13.97 -1.32 -1.09
CA SER A 398 15.36 -1.08 -1.39
C SER A 398 16.28 -1.95 -0.53
N THR A 399 17.57 -1.99 -0.84
CA THR A 399 18.60 -2.68 -0.06
C THR A 399 19.14 -1.86 1.10
N ASP A 400 18.80 -0.62 1.21
CA ASP A 400 19.19 0.37 2.20
C ASP A 400 20.39 0.01 3.10
N VAL A 401 21.45 0.76 3.00
CA VAL A 401 22.68 0.54 3.78
C VAL A 401 22.93 1.75 4.66
N LEU A 402 23.10 1.51 5.97
CA LEU A 402 23.59 2.53 6.89
C LEU A 402 25.08 2.78 6.63
N THR A 403 25.41 3.98 6.17
CA THR A 403 26.80 4.37 5.86
C THR A 403 27.59 4.70 7.13
N PRO A 404 28.93 4.74 7.07
CA PRO A 404 29.78 5.05 8.24
C PRO A 404 29.52 6.42 8.88
N ASP A 405 28.97 7.38 8.13
CA ASP A 405 28.55 8.70 8.61
C ASP A 405 27.17 8.70 9.29
N GLY A 406 26.53 7.52 9.39
CA GLY A 406 25.25 7.34 10.08
C GLY A 406 24.01 7.72 9.26
N HIS A 407 24.13 7.83 7.94
CA HIS A 407 23.02 8.14 7.02
C HIS A 407 22.64 6.95 6.15
N VAL A 408 21.44 7.02 5.56
CA VAL A 408 20.96 6.11 4.51
C VAL A 408 20.56 6.94 3.29
N TYR A 409 21.32 6.77 2.20
CA TYR A 409 21.15 7.54 0.96
C TYR A 409 20.34 6.74 -0.07
N ASP A 410 19.05 6.53 0.18
CA ASP A 410 18.11 5.79 -0.66
C ASP A 410 17.60 6.63 -1.84
N THR A 411 18.52 7.01 -2.72
CA THR A 411 18.23 7.85 -3.90
C THR A 411 17.26 7.20 -4.87
N ASP A 412 17.23 5.89 -4.95
CA ASP A 412 16.28 5.08 -5.71
C ASP A 412 14.85 5.27 -5.21
N ARG A 413 14.62 5.29 -3.86
CA ARG A 413 13.32 5.57 -3.28
C ARG A 413 12.92 7.04 -3.46
N VAL A 414 13.86 7.98 -3.40
CA VAL A 414 13.59 9.39 -3.74
C VAL A 414 13.13 9.52 -5.19
N MET A 415 13.82 8.87 -6.13
CA MET A 415 13.44 8.84 -7.54
C MET A 415 12.04 8.22 -7.74
N TYR A 416 11.78 7.10 -7.07
CA TYR A 416 10.47 6.44 -7.10
C TYR A 416 9.37 7.39 -6.61
N LEU A 417 9.48 7.94 -5.40
CA LEU A 417 8.49 8.84 -4.82
C LEU A 417 8.24 10.07 -5.70
N ARG A 418 9.30 10.70 -6.21
CA ARG A 418 9.16 11.87 -7.10
C ARG A 418 8.31 11.53 -8.33
N ASN A 419 8.60 10.43 -9.00
CA ASN A 419 7.90 10.05 -10.23
C ASN A 419 6.44 9.68 -9.95
N TYR A 420 6.19 8.89 -8.90
CA TYR A 420 4.84 8.47 -8.55
C TYR A 420 3.97 9.64 -8.08
N LEU A 421 4.51 10.52 -7.24
CA LEU A 421 3.79 11.72 -6.79
C LEU A 421 3.54 12.72 -7.93
N THR A 422 4.38 12.74 -8.96
CA THR A 422 4.11 13.52 -10.18
C THR A 422 2.86 13.02 -10.91
N GLN A 423 2.68 11.73 -11.03
CA GLN A 423 1.48 11.15 -11.65
C GLN A 423 0.25 11.29 -10.74
N LEU A 424 0.42 11.19 -9.44
CA LEU A 424 -0.63 11.51 -8.48
C LEU A 424 -1.10 12.96 -8.65
N HIS A 425 -0.17 13.92 -8.75
CA HIS A 425 -0.46 15.33 -8.98
C HIS A 425 -1.25 15.53 -10.29
N ARG A 426 -0.86 14.84 -11.38
CA ARG A 426 -1.61 14.86 -12.64
C ARG A 426 -3.08 14.48 -12.41
N GLY A 427 -3.34 13.37 -11.70
CA GLY A 427 -4.71 12.93 -11.41
C GLY A 427 -5.50 13.96 -10.59
N VAL A 428 -4.90 14.48 -9.54
CA VAL A 428 -5.53 15.51 -8.69
C VAL A 428 -5.85 16.79 -9.47
N THR A 429 -4.93 17.23 -10.32
CA THR A 429 -5.11 18.45 -11.15
C THR A 429 -6.20 18.26 -12.21
N GLU A 430 -6.36 17.05 -12.75
CA GLU A 430 -7.45 16.71 -13.67
C GLU A 430 -8.79 16.45 -12.97
N GLY A 431 -8.87 16.65 -11.65
CA GLY A 431 -10.12 16.57 -10.89
C GLY A 431 -10.49 15.16 -10.40
N VAL A 432 -9.58 14.18 -10.46
CA VAL A 432 -9.79 12.89 -9.80
C VAL A 432 -9.92 13.13 -8.29
N PRO A 433 -10.96 12.60 -7.60
CA PRO A 433 -11.28 12.94 -6.22
C PRO A 433 -10.35 12.30 -5.18
N ILE A 434 -9.03 12.39 -5.38
CA ILE A 434 -8.02 11.88 -4.46
C ILE A 434 -7.83 12.91 -3.34
N ARG A 435 -8.00 12.46 -2.08
CA ARG A 435 -7.96 13.31 -0.88
C ARG A 435 -6.70 13.17 -0.05
N GLY A 436 -5.92 12.12 -0.28
CA GLY A 436 -4.69 11.89 0.49
C GLY A 436 -3.85 10.76 -0.06
N TYR A 437 -2.63 10.70 0.45
CA TYR A 437 -1.60 9.73 0.09
C TYR A 437 -0.90 9.23 1.35
N PHE A 438 -0.78 7.91 1.48
CA PHE A 438 -0.09 7.24 2.58
C PHE A 438 1.14 6.50 2.03
N CYS A 439 2.32 6.96 2.43
CA CYS A 439 3.57 6.32 2.07
C CYS A 439 3.69 4.96 2.78
N TRP A 440 3.93 3.90 2.04
CA TRP A 440 4.31 2.61 2.57
C TRP A 440 5.82 2.45 2.50
N SER A 441 6.52 2.48 3.64
CA SER A 441 6.06 2.47 5.01
C SER A 441 6.77 3.57 5.81
N LEU A 442 6.22 3.88 7.00
CA LEU A 442 6.83 4.82 7.92
C LEU A 442 8.27 4.42 8.26
N MET A 443 8.47 3.11 8.52
CA MET A 443 9.75 2.52 8.90
C MET A 443 9.90 1.15 8.25
N ASP A 444 11.15 0.67 8.12
CA ASP A 444 11.43 -0.71 7.74
C ASP A 444 10.74 -1.64 8.72
N ASN A 445 10.18 -2.74 8.24
CA ASN A 445 9.40 -3.62 9.09
C ASN A 445 9.49 -5.08 8.62
N TYR A 446 8.72 -5.96 9.24
CA TYR A 446 8.62 -7.37 8.86
C TYR A 446 7.81 -7.52 7.56
N GLU A 447 8.49 -7.85 6.45
CA GLU A 447 7.87 -7.99 5.12
C GLU A 447 7.38 -9.43 4.88
N TRP A 448 6.47 -9.87 5.72
CA TRP A 448 5.75 -11.15 5.58
C TRP A 448 6.68 -12.36 5.38
N ALA A 449 6.46 -13.19 4.34
CA ALA A 449 7.31 -14.34 4.05
C ALA A 449 8.74 -13.97 3.65
N ASP A 450 8.98 -12.74 3.20
CA ASP A 450 10.31 -12.23 2.86
C ASP A 450 11.11 -11.76 4.09
N GLY A 451 10.49 -11.78 5.28
CA GLY A 451 11.13 -11.40 6.55
C GLY A 451 11.63 -9.97 6.54
N TYR A 452 12.90 -9.75 6.91
CA TYR A 452 13.49 -8.41 6.97
C TYR A 452 14.38 -8.08 5.76
N GLN A 453 14.27 -8.85 4.68
CA GLN A 453 15.11 -8.69 3.49
C GLN A 453 14.77 -7.43 2.69
N TYR A 454 13.49 -7.12 2.53
CA TYR A 454 13.04 -5.97 1.75
C TYR A 454 12.62 -4.81 2.65
N ARG A 455 13.29 -3.68 2.48
CA ARG A 455 13.09 -2.49 3.30
C ARG A 455 12.22 -1.48 2.56
N PHE A 456 11.01 -1.27 3.04
CA PHE A 456 10.05 -0.30 2.47
C PHE A 456 10.02 1.03 3.22
N GLY A 457 10.56 1.08 4.42
CA GLY A 457 10.48 2.25 5.29
C GLY A 457 11.19 3.48 4.73
N ILE A 458 10.66 4.65 5.05
CA ILE A 458 11.38 5.91 4.92
C ILE A 458 12.28 6.19 6.15
N HIS A 459 12.12 5.42 7.23
CA HIS A 459 13.06 5.32 8.33
C HIS A 459 13.71 3.93 8.31
N TYR A 460 15.04 3.92 8.42
CA TYR A 460 15.82 2.70 8.62
C TYR A 460 15.64 2.21 10.04
N VAL A 461 15.36 0.91 10.22
CA VAL A 461 15.32 0.26 11.52
C VAL A 461 16.51 -0.69 11.64
N ASP A 462 17.32 -0.50 12.65
CA ASP A 462 18.26 -1.51 13.10
C ASP A 462 17.50 -2.51 13.97
N PHE A 463 17.12 -3.65 13.42
CA PHE A 463 16.29 -4.64 14.11
C PHE A 463 16.95 -5.27 15.36
N LYS A 464 18.26 -5.07 15.57
CA LYS A 464 18.95 -5.54 16.80
C LYS A 464 18.85 -4.53 17.94
N THR A 465 18.98 -3.25 17.62
CA THR A 465 18.98 -2.17 18.62
C THR A 465 17.66 -1.41 18.67
N GLN A 466 16.80 -1.66 17.71
CA GLN A 466 15.53 -0.95 17.52
C GLN A 466 15.69 0.56 17.26
N LYS A 467 16.89 1.00 16.86
CA LYS A 467 17.14 2.41 16.51
C LYS A 467 16.51 2.74 15.17
N ARG A 468 15.75 3.86 15.13
CA ARG A 468 15.20 4.43 13.89
C ARG A 468 16.14 5.55 13.40
N THR A 469 16.44 5.53 12.09
CA THR A 469 17.26 6.57 11.43
C THR A 469 16.50 7.06 10.19
N PRO A 470 16.19 8.35 10.07
CA PRO A 470 15.54 8.87 8.88
C PRO A 470 16.45 8.68 7.67
N LYS A 471 15.89 8.20 6.56
CA LYS A 471 16.58 8.03 5.29
C LYS A 471 16.49 9.32 4.45
N LEU A 472 17.23 9.40 3.34
CA LEU A 472 17.14 10.53 2.42
C LEU A 472 15.69 10.73 1.91
N SER A 473 14.97 9.66 1.67
CA SER A 473 13.55 9.68 1.28
C SER A 473 12.65 10.31 2.35
N ALA A 474 12.96 10.15 3.65
CA ALA A 474 12.21 10.82 4.71
C ALA A 474 12.39 12.35 4.64
N HIS A 475 13.61 12.82 4.36
CA HIS A 475 13.87 14.25 4.18
C HIS A 475 13.15 14.79 2.93
N PHE A 476 13.19 14.05 1.81
CA PHE A 476 12.45 14.40 0.60
C PHE A 476 10.94 14.49 0.88
N TYR A 477 10.37 13.48 1.53
CA TYR A 477 8.93 13.44 1.83
C TYR A 477 8.51 14.56 2.79
N LYS A 478 9.34 14.87 3.79
CA LYS A 478 9.15 16.01 4.68
C LYS A 478 9.04 17.33 3.91
N GLU A 479 9.92 17.57 2.92
CA GLU A 479 9.87 18.77 2.09
C GLU A 479 8.59 18.83 1.23
N VAL A 480 8.16 17.71 0.68
CA VAL A 480 6.88 17.61 -0.07
C VAL A 480 5.71 18.00 0.85
N ILE A 481 5.66 17.46 2.06
CA ILE A 481 4.62 17.76 3.05
C ILE A 481 4.63 19.24 3.44
N ALA A 482 5.80 19.77 3.79
CA ALA A 482 5.94 21.15 4.25
C ALA A 482 5.52 22.17 3.20
N ARG A 483 5.80 21.90 1.93
CA ARG A 483 5.44 22.77 0.79
C ARG A 483 4.04 22.46 0.23
N ASN A 484 3.47 21.32 0.58
CA ASN A 484 2.28 20.76 -0.09
C ASN A 484 2.46 20.72 -1.62
N ALA A 485 3.68 20.43 -2.08
CA ALA A 485 4.09 20.48 -3.48
C ALA A 485 5.32 19.64 -3.77
N LEU A 486 5.47 19.22 -5.04
CA LEU A 486 6.73 18.74 -5.60
C LEU A 486 7.51 19.89 -6.19
N ALA A 487 8.81 19.91 -5.92
CA ALA A 487 9.77 20.87 -6.50
C ALA A 487 10.65 20.19 -7.53
#